data_c965952a2035ec73bda9cfc92da187c3
#
_entry.id   c965952a2035ec73bda9cfc92da187c3
#
_cell.length_a   1.000
_cell.length_b   1.000
_cell.length_c   1.000
_cell.angle_alpha   90.00
_cell.angle_beta   90.00
_cell.angle_gamma   90.00
#
_symmetry.space_group_name_H-M   'P 1'
#
loop_
_entity.id
_entity.type
_entity.pdbx_description
1 polymer ?
#
loop_
_entity_poly.entity_id
_entity_poly.type
_entity_poly.pdbx_seq_one_letter_code
_entity_poly.pdbx_strand_id
1 'polypeptide(L)'
;MNIKNSKGKPFDKCFIDADSIVYRIALKTDISLKKAMEYYDRAIEEIQWETCSGRVYVALKGEGNFRYDIEPDYKGQRKVSNVDEAVVERRKDLNEYAYSLGHFKSDNCEADDVVSIWAQQSLDAKEHYVIA
;
A
#
# COMPACT_ATOMS: atom_id res chain seq x y z
N MET A 1 -20.30 0.96 3.80
CA MET A 1 -20.65 -0.38 4.32
C MET A 1 -19.48 -0.92 5.12
N ASN A 2 -19.71 -1.35 6.34
CA ASN A 2 -18.66 -1.91 7.19
C ASN A 2 -18.47 -3.39 6.90
N ILE A 3 -17.22 -3.79 6.66
CA ILE A 3 -16.85 -5.19 6.46
C ILE A 3 -16.50 -5.79 7.82
N LYS A 4 -17.09 -6.93 8.13
CA LYS A 4 -16.84 -7.64 9.39
C LYS A 4 -16.41 -9.07 9.10
N ASN A 5 -15.73 -9.69 10.06
CA ASN A 5 -15.34 -11.09 9.93
C ASN A 5 -16.58 -12.01 9.99
N SER A 6 -16.38 -13.31 9.79
CA SER A 6 -17.48 -14.30 9.74
C SER A 6 -18.36 -14.35 10.97
N LYS A 7 -17.88 -13.83 12.11
CA LYS A 7 -18.63 -13.77 13.36
C LYS A 7 -19.35 -12.44 13.57
N GLY A 8 -19.34 -11.55 12.57
CA GLY A 8 -19.96 -10.25 12.65
C GLY A 8 -19.21 -9.22 13.49
N LYS A 9 -17.98 -9.52 13.89
CA LYS A 9 -17.14 -8.62 14.68
C LYS A 9 -16.23 -7.80 13.77
N PRO A 10 -15.80 -6.57 14.19
CA PRO A 10 -14.80 -5.82 13.44
C PRO A 10 -13.46 -6.55 13.45
N PHE A 11 -12.63 -6.24 12.45
CA PHE A 11 -11.28 -6.80 12.38
C PHE A 11 -10.36 -6.09 13.38
N ASP A 12 -9.43 -6.85 13.98
CA ASP A 12 -8.44 -6.27 14.88
C ASP A 12 -7.41 -5.45 14.12
N LYS A 13 -7.03 -5.93 12.93
CA LYS A 13 -6.00 -5.33 12.11
C LYS A 13 -6.41 -5.31 10.64
N CYS A 14 -6.00 -4.28 9.94
CA CYS A 14 -6.11 -4.19 8.50
C CYS A 14 -4.72 -3.96 7.91
N PHE A 15 -4.33 -4.81 6.97
CA PHE A 15 -3.06 -4.69 6.26
C PHE A 15 -3.32 -4.15 4.87
N ILE A 16 -2.66 -3.06 4.53
CA ILE A 16 -2.89 -2.34 3.27
C ILE A 16 -1.60 -2.33 2.44
N ASP A 17 -1.69 -2.85 1.22
CA ASP A 17 -0.69 -2.62 0.19
C ASP A 17 -1.09 -1.31 -0.50
N ALA A 18 -0.38 -0.24 -0.20
CA ALA A 18 -0.76 1.09 -0.65
C ALA A 18 -0.15 1.49 -2.00
N ASP A 19 0.65 0.63 -2.63
CA ASP A 19 1.23 0.93 -3.94
C ASP A 19 0.15 1.23 -5.00
N SER A 20 -0.93 0.47 -5.00
CA SER A 20 -2.04 0.68 -5.92
C SER A 20 -2.78 1.99 -5.66
N ILE A 21 -2.90 2.37 -4.40
CA ILE A 21 -3.52 3.64 -4.00
C ILE A 21 -2.68 4.80 -4.51
N VAL A 22 -1.38 4.77 -4.24
CA VAL A 22 -0.44 5.79 -4.69
C VAL A 22 -0.45 5.91 -6.21
N TYR A 23 -0.42 4.79 -6.92
CA TYR A 23 -0.42 4.79 -8.38
C TYR A 23 -1.68 5.45 -8.95
N ARG A 24 -2.85 5.08 -8.44
CA ARG A 24 -4.13 5.66 -8.91
C ARG A 24 -4.19 7.16 -8.68
N ILE A 25 -3.70 7.64 -7.53
CA ILE A 25 -3.69 9.07 -7.23
C ILE A 25 -2.66 9.79 -8.11
N ALA A 26 -1.49 9.17 -8.32
CA ALA A 26 -0.42 9.74 -9.13
C ALA A 26 -0.84 9.96 -10.59
N LEU A 27 -1.75 9.14 -11.11
CA LEU A 27 -2.30 9.32 -12.46
C LEU A 27 -3.07 10.62 -12.62
N LYS A 28 -3.54 11.21 -11.52
CA LYS A 28 -4.27 12.48 -11.52
C LYS A 28 -3.29 13.65 -11.46
N THR A 29 -2.54 13.86 -12.53
CA THR A 29 -1.49 14.89 -12.59
C THR A 29 -2.04 16.31 -12.65
N ASP A 30 -3.33 16.49 -12.88
CA ASP A 30 -4.01 17.77 -12.93
C ASP A 30 -4.35 18.36 -11.56
N ILE A 31 -4.20 17.58 -10.48
CA ILE A 31 -4.44 18.06 -9.12
C ILE A 31 -3.11 18.45 -8.46
N SER A 32 -3.19 19.32 -7.45
CA SER A 32 -2.00 19.72 -6.68
C SER A 32 -1.47 18.56 -5.83
N LEU A 33 -0.19 18.64 -5.46
CA LEU A 33 0.39 17.64 -4.57
C LEU A 33 -0.34 17.62 -3.22
N LYS A 34 -0.68 18.77 -2.69
CA LYS A 34 -1.45 18.89 -1.45
C LYS A 34 -2.77 18.12 -1.55
N LYS A 35 -3.47 18.26 -2.67
CA LYS A 35 -4.74 17.56 -2.91
C LYS A 35 -4.52 16.06 -3.02
N ALA A 36 -3.43 15.65 -3.67
CA ALA A 36 -3.06 14.25 -3.78
C ALA A 36 -2.79 13.62 -2.41
N MET A 37 -2.10 14.34 -1.54
CA MET A 37 -1.86 13.90 -0.15
C MET A 37 -3.17 13.74 0.63
N GLU A 38 -4.12 14.67 0.45
CA GLU A 38 -5.44 14.57 1.08
C GLU A 38 -6.20 13.33 0.60
N TYR A 39 -6.12 13.01 -0.70
CA TYR A 39 -6.76 11.82 -1.25
C TYR A 39 -6.14 10.54 -0.68
N TYR A 40 -4.81 10.53 -0.51
CA TYR A 40 -4.12 9.40 0.10
C TYR A 40 -4.60 9.17 1.53
N ASP A 41 -4.62 10.22 2.35
CA ASP A 41 -5.09 10.12 3.73
C ASP A 41 -6.52 9.62 3.81
N ARG A 42 -7.38 10.17 2.97
CA ARG A 42 -8.79 9.79 2.91
C ARG A 42 -8.98 8.34 2.52
N ALA A 43 -8.18 7.84 1.56
CA ALA A 43 -8.27 6.45 1.12
C ALA A 43 -7.97 5.49 2.27
N ILE A 44 -6.92 5.78 3.04
CA ILE A 44 -6.55 4.95 4.20
C ILE A 44 -7.65 5.01 5.27
N GLU A 45 -8.16 6.20 5.57
CA GLU A 45 -9.24 6.38 6.56
C GLU A 45 -10.52 5.63 6.16
N GLU A 46 -10.89 5.69 4.89
CA GLU A 46 -12.07 4.98 4.39
C GLU A 46 -11.94 3.48 4.53
N ILE A 47 -10.75 2.93 4.23
CA ILE A 47 -10.50 1.50 4.39
C ILE A 47 -10.62 1.10 5.85
N GLN A 48 -10.03 1.88 6.75
CA GLN A 48 -10.13 1.62 8.19
C GLN A 48 -11.58 1.64 8.66
N TRP A 49 -12.34 2.63 8.20
CA TRP A 49 -13.73 2.78 8.57
C TRP A 49 -14.59 1.63 8.03
N GLU A 50 -14.42 1.27 6.76
CA GLU A 50 -15.19 0.19 6.13
C GLU A 50 -14.91 -1.19 6.74
N THR A 51 -13.67 -1.43 7.13
CA THR A 51 -13.29 -2.70 7.77
C THR A 51 -13.53 -2.70 9.27
N CYS A 52 -13.89 -1.56 9.85
CA CYS A 52 -14.02 -1.41 11.31
C CYS A 52 -12.77 -1.87 12.05
N SER A 53 -11.59 -1.68 11.45
CA SER A 53 -10.34 -2.17 12.03
C SER A 53 -9.86 -1.26 13.17
N GLY A 54 -9.39 -1.88 14.25
CA GLY A 54 -8.82 -1.14 15.37
C GLY A 54 -7.46 -0.54 15.03
N ARG A 55 -6.70 -1.21 14.16
CA ARG A 55 -5.38 -0.76 13.73
C ARG A 55 -5.20 -0.98 12.24
N VAL A 56 -4.48 -0.06 11.61
CA VAL A 56 -4.15 -0.12 10.18
C VAL A 56 -2.63 -0.16 10.05
N TYR A 57 -2.15 -1.10 9.25
CA TYR A 57 -0.72 -1.23 8.92
C TYR A 57 -0.59 -1.08 7.41
N VAL A 58 0.19 -0.09 6.99
CA VAL A 58 0.31 0.29 5.57
C VAL A 58 1.73 0.03 5.11
N ALA A 59 1.86 -0.67 3.98
CA ALA A 59 3.15 -0.93 3.37
C ALA A 59 3.19 -0.33 1.96
N LEU A 60 4.35 0.21 1.60
CA LEU A 60 4.63 0.73 0.27
C LEU A 60 5.96 0.19 -0.21
N LYS A 61 6.10 0.08 -1.52
CA LYS A 61 7.35 -0.34 -2.14
C LYS A 61 8.44 0.71 -1.89
N GLY A 62 9.52 0.27 -1.27
CA GLY A 62 10.74 1.05 -1.15
C GLY A 62 11.68 0.80 -2.33
N GLU A 63 12.98 0.68 -2.05
CA GLU A 63 14.00 0.45 -3.05
C GLU A 63 14.35 -1.02 -3.16
N GLY A 64 14.76 -1.44 -4.37
CA GLY A 64 15.17 -2.81 -4.63
C GLY A 64 14.00 -3.78 -4.67
N ASN A 65 14.29 -5.00 -5.10
CA ASN A 65 13.34 -6.09 -5.08
C ASN A 65 14.14 -7.40 -5.17
N PHE A 66 14.05 -8.25 -4.16
CA PHE A 66 14.81 -9.49 -4.13
C PHE A 66 14.56 -10.38 -5.36
N ARG A 67 13.37 -10.25 -6.00
CA ARG A 67 13.04 -11.00 -7.20
C ARG A 67 13.94 -10.62 -8.38
N TYR A 68 14.44 -9.39 -8.43
CA TYR A 68 15.42 -8.97 -9.44
C TYR A 68 16.78 -9.59 -9.21
N ASP A 69 17.16 -9.88 -7.96
CA ASP A 69 18.42 -10.56 -7.63
C ASP A 69 18.39 -12.01 -8.06
N ILE A 70 17.22 -12.66 -7.97
CA ILE A 70 17.04 -14.06 -8.37
C ILE A 70 16.79 -14.17 -9.88
N GLU A 71 15.98 -13.26 -10.42
CA GLU A 71 15.58 -13.25 -11.82
C GLU A 71 15.63 -11.81 -12.34
N PRO A 72 16.78 -11.40 -12.93
CA PRO A 72 16.97 -10.01 -13.38
C PRO A 72 15.90 -9.50 -14.37
N ASP A 73 15.29 -10.40 -15.13
CA ASP A 73 14.25 -10.06 -16.07
C ASP A 73 12.84 -9.95 -15.45
N TYR A 74 12.74 -10.11 -14.12
CA TYR A 74 11.44 -9.99 -13.44
C TYR A 74 10.83 -8.62 -13.72
N LYS A 75 9.58 -8.63 -14.18
CA LYS A 75 8.87 -7.42 -14.63
C LYS A 75 9.51 -6.69 -15.82
N GLY A 76 10.49 -7.31 -16.50
CA GLY A 76 11.11 -6.69 -17.67
C GLY A 76 10.11 -6.30 -18.76
N GLN A 77 9.08 -7.10 -18.95
CA GLN A 77 8.01 -6.83 -19.91
C GLN A 77 7.11 -5.64 -19.52
N ARG A 78 7.20 -5.20 -18.26
CA ARG A 78 6.45 -4.06 -17.76
C ARG A 78 7.22 -2.75 -17.89
N LYS A 79 8.46 -2.80 -18.38
CA LYS A 79 9.21 -1.59 -18.69
C LYS A 79 8.58 -0.93 -19.89
N VAL A 80 7.81 0.10 -19.62
CA VAL A 80 7.14 0.86 -20.66
C VAL A 80 8.04 2.00 -21.07
N SER A 81 8.33 2.13 -22.36
CA SER A 81 9.16 3.19 -22.91
C SER A 81 8.51 4.57 -22.77
N ASN A 82 7.21 4.64 -22.52
CA ASN A 82 6.43 5.87 -22.46
C ASN A 82 5.88 6.13 -21.05
N VAL A 83 6.76 6.12 -20.06
CA VAL A 83 6.34 6.47 -18.68
C VAL A 83 6.23 8.00 -18.60
N ASP A 84 5.07 8.50 -18.15
CA ASP A 84 4.86 9.91 -17.91
C ASP A 84 5.70 10.33 -16.69
N GLU A 85 6.64 11.22 -16.88
CA GLU A 85 7.53 11.72 -15.82
C GLU A 85 6.74 12.39 -14.69
N ALA A 86 5.64 13.06 -15.01
CA ALA A 86 4.79 13.69 -14.00
C ALA A 86 4.19 12.65 -13.05
N VAL A 87 3.79 11.48 -13.56
CA VAL A 87 3.28 10.38 -12.76
C VAL A 87 4.38 9.83 -11.86
N VAL A 88 5.57 9.62 -12.40
CA VAL A 88 6.73 9.11 -11.66
C VAL A 88 7.08 10.04 -10.49
N GLU A 89 7.17 11.35 -10.76
CA GLU A 89 7.45 12.36 -9.73
C GLU A 89 6.36 12.38 -8.67
N ARG A 90 5.11 12.32 -9.07
CA ARG A 90 3.98 12.32 -8.13
C ARG A 90 4.00 11.07 -7.23
N ARG A 91 4.31 9.90 -7.78
CA ARG A 91 4.45 8.67 -7.01
C ARG A 91 5.55 8.79 -5.97
N LYS A 92 6.70 9.33 -6.38
CA LYS A 92 7.82 9.55 -5.48
C LYS A 92 7.42 10.47 -4.32
N ASP A 93 6.79 11.60 -4.63
CA ASP A 93 6.36 12.56 -3.62
C ASP A 93 5.34 11.97 -2.65
N LEU A 94 4.39 11.19 -3.16
CA LEU A 94 3.39 10.52 -2.32
C LEU A 94 4.02 9.43 -1.45
N ASN A 95 4.97 8.69 -1.99
CA ASN A 95 5.69 7.68 -1.20
C ASN A 95 6.47 8.33 -0.05
N GLU A 96 7.16 9.44 -0.32
CA GLU A 96 7.89 10.17 0.71
C GLU A 96 6.94 10.70 1.78
N TYR A 97 5.79 11.22 1.37
CA TYR A 97 4.75 11.66 2.30
C TYR A 97 4.28 10.50 3.18
N ALA A 98 3.99 9.35 2.59
CA ALA A 98 3.53 8.17 3.33
C ALA A 98 4.58 7.70 4.34
N TYR A 99 5.85 7.68 3.96
CA TYR A 99 6.93 7.31 4.89
C TYR A 99 7.03 8.31 6.05
N SER A 100 6.76 9.60 5.80
CA SER A 100 6.75 10.61 6.85
C SER A 100 5.63 10.38 7.86
N LEU A 101 4.55 9.69 7.46
CA LEU A 101 3.45 9.32 8.35
C LEU A 101 3.75 8.05 9.16
N GLY A 102 4.90 7.42 8.92
CA GLY A 102 5.27 6.17 9.59
C GLY A 102 4.81 4.92 8.86
N HIS A 103 4.31 5.04 7.64
CA HIS A 103 3.95 3.88 6.84
C HIS A 103 5.21 3.09 6.44
N PHE A 104 5.08 1.78 6.35
CA PHE A 104 6.24 0.91 6.22
C PHE A 104 6.84 0.99 4.81
N LYS A 105 8.14 1.23 4.74
CA LYS A 105 8.91 1.23 3.51
C LYS A 105 9.49 -0.17 3.28
N SER A 106 8.97 -0.86 2.28
CA SER A 106 9.38 -2.22 1.96
C SER A 106 10.59 -2.21 1.03
N ASP A 107 11.79 -2.25 1.60
CA ASP A 107 13.02 -2.33 0.82
C ASP A 107 13.33 -3.77 0.44
N ASN A 108 13.83 -3.98 -0.78
CA ASN A 108 14.24 -5.26 -1.35
C ASN A 108 13.11 -6.28 -1.58
N CYS A 109 11.87 -5.94 -1.26
CA CYS A 109 10.70 -6.77 -1.56
C CYS A 109 9.51 -5.88 -1.93
N GLU A 110 8.46 -6.47 -2.44
CA GLU A 110 7.25 -5.71 -2.77
C GLU A 110 6.38 -5.53 -1.52
N ALA A 111 5.51 -4.51 -1.55
CA ALA A 111 4.62 -4.22 -0.42
C ALA A 111 3.69 -5.39 -0.11
N ASP A 112 3.24 -6.13 -1.12
CA ASP A 112 2.40 -7.30 -0.92
C ASP A 112 3.14 -8.45 -0.21
N ASP A 113 4.46 -8.55 -0.37
CA ASP A 113 5.27 -9.52 0.38
C ASP A 113 5.21 -9.22 1.87
N VAL A 114 5.35 -7.94 2.25
CA VAL A 114 5.27 -7.50 3.64
C VAL A 114 3.88 -7.76 4.21
N VAL A 115 2.85 -7.42 3.45
CA VAL A 115 1.46 -7.65 3.86
C VAL A 115 1.21 -9.15 4.09
N SER A 116 1.75 -10.01 3.22
CA SER A 116 1.64 -11.46 3.38
C SER A 116 2.32 -11.97 4.65
N ILE A 117 3.49 -11.42 4.99
CA ILE A 117 4.21 -11.77 6.22
C ILE A 117 3.38 -11.33 7.45
N TRP A 118 2.86 -10.12 7.43
CA TRP A 118 2.02 -9.62 8.52
C TRP A 118 0.78 -10.47 8.71
N ALA A 119 0.14 -10.86 7.60
CA ALA A 119 -1.05 -11.71 7.64
C ALA A 119 -0.73 -13.08 8.24
N GLN A 120 0.41 -13.67 7.89
CA GLN A 120 0.83 -14.94 8.44
C GLN A 120 1.09 -14.84 9.95
N GLN A 121 1.74 -13.76 10.39
CA GLN A 121 1.97 -13.51 11.80
C GLN A 121 0.66 -13.38 12.57
N SER A 122 -0.32 -12.68 12.02
CA SER A 122 -1.64 -12.54 12.65
C SER A 122 -2.39 -13.86 12.68
N LEU A 123 -2.30 -14.66 11.63
CA LEU A 123 -2.90 -15.99 11.60
C LEU A 123 -2.31 -16.89 12.70
N ASP A 124 -0.99 -16.87 12.85
CA ASP A 124 -0.29 -17.65 13.88
C ASP A 124 -0.68 -17.19 15.28
N ALA A 125 -0.92 -15.89 15.46
CA ALA A 125 -1.35 -15.31 16.74
C ALA A 125 -2.87 -15.41 16.95
N LYS A 126 -3.61 -16.00 15.99
CA LYS A 126 -5.07 -16.15 16.03
C LYS A 126 -5.81 -14.81 16.13
N GLU A 127 -5.27 -13.79 15.49
CA GLU A 127 -5.89 -12.47 15.42
C GLU A 127 -6.85 -12.38 14.22
N HIS A 128 -7.88 -11.56 14.36
CA HIS A 128 -8.79 -11.27 13.24
C HIS A 128 -8.19 -10.15 12.39
N TYR A 129 -7.87 -10.44 11.14
CA TYR A 129 -7.29 -9.46 10.24
C TYR A 129 -7.99 -9.46 8.88
N VAL A 130 -7.79 -8.38 8.14
CA VAL A 130 -8.24 -8.23 6.75
C VAL A 130 -7.12 -7.62 5.93
N ILE A 131 -7.03 -8.02 4.67
CA ILE A 131 -6.11 -7.44 3.69
C ILE A 131 -6.95 -6.58 2.74
N ALA A 132 -6.54 -5.35 2.58
CA ALA A 132 -7.23 -4.40 1.72
C ALA A 132 -6.33 -3.85 0.61
#